data_4b82e0aaa6c8a78f43b58d7ff833ca27
#
_entry.id   4b82e0aaa6c8a78f43b58d7ff833ca27
#
_cell.length_a   1.000
_cell.length_b   1.000
_cell.length_c   1.000
_cell.angle_alpha   90.00
_cell.angle_beta   90.00
_cell.angle_gamma   90.00
#
_symmetry.space_group_name_H-M   'P 1'
#
loop_
_entity.id
_entity.type
_entity.pdbx_description
1 polymer ?
#
loop_
_entity_poly.entity_id
_entity_poly.type
_entity_poly.pdbx_seq_one_letter_code
_entity_poly.pdbx_strand_id
1 'polypeptide(L)'
;MNASPAPGASHAAGAHHLASASSPTTTPPAVAARGLTKTYGRGDTAVHALRGVDVDVEAGRFTAIMGPSGSGKSTLMHCLAGLDTPDAGTVTLGDTVITGLSDADLTRVRRDRVGFVFQAFNLVPTLTAEQNIVLPLELAGRSPDRAWLEEIVGALGLSDRLTHRPHELSGGQQQRVAVARALLTRPDVVFGDEPTGNLDTATGAEVLGLLRRATREMGQTVIMVTHDPVAAASADRVVLLADGALAGELHAPTAERVAEALTGLQQGRAI
;
A
#
# COMPACT_ATOMS: atom_id res chain seq x y z
N MET A 1 -41.15 -81.57 17.03
CA MET A 1 -40.54 -80.89 18.17
C MET A 1 -39.55 -79.89 17.65
N ASN A 2 -39.93 -78.64 17.75
CA ASN A 2 -39.17 -77.50 18.25
C ASN A 2 -37.75 -77.33 17.69
N ALA A 3 -37.32 -76.25 17.21
CA ALA A 3 -37.53 -74.86 17.54
C ALA A 3 -36.94 -73.97 16.39
N SER A 4 -37.57 -72.86 16.19
CA SER A 4 -37.08 -71.73 15.36
C SER A 4 -35.95 -70.94 16.07
N PRO A 5 -35.00 -70.41 15.41
CA PRO A 5 -34.35 -69.18 15.89
C PRO A 5 -34.54 -67.99 14.97
N ALA A 6 -34.60 -66.87 15.61
CA ALA A 6 -34.89 -65.53 15.15
C ALA A 6 -33.84 -64.86 14.22
N PRO A 7 -34.20 -63.73 13.58
CA PRO A 7 -33.36 -63.06 12.52
C PRO A 7 -32.26 -62.19 13.08
N GLY A 8 -31.10 -62.30 12.49
CA GLY A 8 -29.94 -61.43 12.76
C GLY A 8 -30.07 -60.04 12.17
N ALA A 9 -29.79 -59.07 13.01
CA ALA A 9 -29.76 -57.62 12.66
C ALA A 9 -28.59 -57.25 11.73
N SER A 10 -28.93 -56.63 10.63
CA SER A 10 -27.99 -56.03 9.70
C SER A 10 -27.49 -54.70 10.28
N HIS A 11 -26.19 -54.61 10.59
CA HIS A 11 -25.54 -53.38 10.93
C HIS A 11 -25.12 -52.68 9.61
N ALA A 12 -25.84 -51.61 9.25
CA ALA A 12 -25.41 -50.66 8.22
C ALA A 12 -24.30 -49.77 8.81
N ALA A 13 -23.08 -49.93 8.34
CA ALA A 13 -21.96 -49.04 8.60
C ALA A 13 -22.18 -47.72 7.85
N GLY A 14 -22.55 -46.68 8.57
CA GLY A 14 -22.59 -45.32 8.08
C GLY A 14 -21.17 -44.80 7.82
N ALA A 15 -20.79 -44.63 6.55
CA ALA A 15 -19.58 -43.94 6.18
C ALA A 15 -19.78 -42.46 6.46
N HIS A 16 -19.22 -41.95 7.55
CA HIS A 16 -19.05 -40.51 7.78
C HIS A 16 -18.02 -39.97 6.79
N HIS A 17 -18.50 -39.35 5.73
CA HIS A 17 -17.72 -38.57 4.82
C HIS A 17 -17.32 -37.28 5.55
N LEU A 18 -16.10 -37.27 6.13
CA LEU A 18 -15.49 -36.06 6.63
C LEU A 18 -15.20 -35.15 5.42
N ALA A 19 -16.09 -34.20 5.18
CA ALA A 19 -15.82 -33.11 4.29
C ALA A 19 -14.62 -32.32 4.88
N SER A 20 -13.45 -32.51 4.29
CA SER A 20 -12.29 -31.68 4.53
C SER A 20 -12.64 -30.27 4.05
N ALA A 21 -13.01 -29.41 4.99
CA ALA A 21 -13.10 -27.98 4.74
C ALA A 21 -11.67 -27.50 4.45
N SER A 22 -11.34 -27.36 3.17
CA SER A 22 -10.16 -26.62 2.73
C SER A 22 -10.34 -25.18 3.19
N SER A 23 -9.65 -24.80 4.26
CA SER A 23 -9.51 -23.40 4.66
C SER A 23 -8.98 -22.63 3.47
N PRO A 24 -9.56 -21.47 3.12
CA PRO A 24 -8.99 -20.64 2.07
C PRO A 24 -7.57 -20.27 2.50
N THR A 25 -6.60 -20.61 1.67
CA THR A 25 -5.20 -20.18 1.82
C THR A 25 -5.17 -18.65 1.59
N THR A 26 -5.43 -17.89 2.64
CA THR A 26 -5.28 -16.44 2.58
C THR A 26 -3.79 -16.14 2.50
N THR A 27 -3.34 -15.63 1.35
CA THR A 27 -1.99 -15.09 1.21
C THR A 27 -1.78 -14.06 2.33
N PRO A 28 -0.66 -14.11 3.08
CA PRO A 28 -0.42 -13.15 4.13
C PRO A 28 -0.42 -11.72 3.56
N PRO A 29 -0.91 -10.74 4.33
CA PRO A 29 -0.93 -9.35 3.90
C PRO A 29 0.49 -8.82 3.67
N ALA A 30 0.68 -7.95 2.68
CA ALA A 30 1.95 -7.29 2.44
C ALA A 30 2.29 -6.33 3.59
N VAL A 31 1.27 -5.66 4.14
CA VAL A 31 1.37 -4.81 5.33
C VAL A 31 0.18 -5.07 6.22
N ALA A 32 0.42 -5.27 7.51
CA ALA A 32 -0.62 -5.38 8.52
C ALA A 32 -0.37 -4.40 9.67
N ALA A 33 -1.42 -3.79 10.15
CA ALA A 33 -1.41 -2.98 11.37
C ALA A 33 -2.43 -3.51 12.37
N ARG A 34 -2.09 -3.48 13.65
CA ARG A 34 -2.97 -3.92 14.75
C ARG A 34 -2.91 -2.92 15.89
N GLY A 35 -4.07 -2.38 16.25
CA GLY A 35 -4.25 -1.49 17.39
C GLY A 35 -3.42 -0.22 17.32
N LEU A 36 -3.14 0.33 16.12
CA LEU A 36 -2.25 1.49 15.99
C LEU A 36 -2.84 2.73 16.65
N THR A 37 -2.09 3.30 17.59
CA THR A 37 -2.39 4.62 18.17
C THR A 37 -1.24 5.57 17.90
N LYS A 38 -1.56 6.84 17.69
CA LYS A 38 -0.57 7.91 17.56
C LYS A 38 -1.14 9.23 18.04
N THR A 39 -0.42 9.91 18.92
CA THR A 39 -0.77 11.22 19.45
C THR A 39 0.40 12.18 19.27
N TYR A 40 0.13 13.35 18.70
CA TYR A 40 1.09 14.44 18.62
C TYR A 40 0.77 15.50 19.66
N GLY A 41 1.78 16.17 20.19
CA GLY A 41 1.63 17.18 21.25
C GLY A 41 1.44 16.55 22.63
N ARG A 42 1.13 17.39 23.62
CA ARG A 42 0.93 16.98 25.03
C ARG A 42 -0.13 17.88 25.69
N GLY A 43 -0.81 17.34 26.71
CA GLY A 43 -1.82 18.09 27.46
C GLY A 43 -2.94 18.59 26.55
N ASP A 44 -3.32 19.86 26.69
CA ASP A 44 -4.45 20.47 25.95
C ASP A 44 -4.19 20.62 24.43
N THR A 45 -2.94 20.46 23.99
CA THR A 45 -2.59 20.50 22.55
C THR A 45 -2.43 19.11 21.94
N ALA A 46 -2.79 18.04 22.66
CA ALA A 46 -2.69 16.67 22.16
C ALA A 46 -3.68 16.43 21.01
N VAL A 47 -3.16 15.94 19.89
CA VAL A 47 -3.94 15.51 18.72
C VAL A 47 -3.81 14.01 18.56
N HIS A 48 -4.91 13.29 18.79
CA HIS A 48 -4.97 11.83 18.58
C HIS A 48 -5.14 11.53 17.10
N ALA A 49 -4.03 11.38 16.40
CA ALA A 49 -4.02 11.16 14.96
C ALA A 49 -4.44 9.74 14.55
N LEU A 50 -4.16 8.72 15.39
CA LEU A 50 -4.64 7.35 15.23
C LEU A 50 -5.22 6.84 16.56
N ARG A 51 -6.33 6.09 16.48
CA ARG A 51 -7.13 5.64 17.62
C ARG A 51 -7.44 4.15 17.55
N GLY A 52 -6.42 3.29 17.55
CA GLY A 52 -6.60 1.84 17.53
C GLY A 52 -6.94 1.31 16.12
N VAL A 53 -6.16 1.70 15.11
CA VAL A 53 -6.38 1.30 13.72
C VAL A 53 -5.89 -0.13 13.50
N ASP A 54 -6.79 -0.99 12.97
CA ASP A 54 -6.48 -2.31 12.44
C ASP A 54 -6.69 -2.31 10.93
N VAL A 55 -5.67 -2.62 10.15
CA VAL A 55 -5.77 -2.70 8.70
C VAL A 55 -4.84 -3.73 8.12
N ASP A 56 -5.33 -4.51 7.15
CA ASP A 56 -4.55 -5.42 6.31
C ASP A 56 -4.50 -4.89 4.88
N VAL A 57 -3.32 -4.87 4.29
CA VAL A 57 -3.12 -4.55 2.88
C VAL A 57 -2.70 -5.81 2.13
N GLU A 58 -3.52 -6.22 1.18
CA GLU A 58 -3.29 -7.41 0.38
C GLU A 58 -2.05 -7.26 -0.51
N ALA A 59 -1.25 -8.34 -0.58
CA ALA A 59 -0.09 -8.38 -1.47
C ALA A 59 -0.51 -8.34 -2.95
N GLY A 60 0.24 -7.61 -3.77
CA GLY A 60 -0.01 -7.48 -5.20
C GLY A 60 -1.31 -6.73 -5.53
N ARG A 61 -1.79 -5.88 -4.62
CA ARG A 61 -2.99 -5.06 -4.80
C ARG A 61 -2.68 -3.58 -4.65
N PHE A 62 -3.53 -2.77 -5.28
CA PHE A 62 -3.50 -1.32 -5.15
C PHE A 62 -4.57 -0.88 -4.14
N THR A 63 -4.14 -0.40 -2.98
CA THR A 63 -5.02 0.13 -1.93
C THR A 63 -4.87 1.65 -1.83
N ALA A 64 -5.98 2.39 -1.86
CA ALA A 64 -6.01 3.81 -1.55
C ALA A 64 -6.49 4.03 -0.11
N ILE A 65 -5.90 5.01 0.59
CA ILE A 65 -6.31 5.49 1.90
C ILE A 65 -6.90 6.88 1.72
N MET A 66 -8.15 7.06 2.11
CA MET A 66 -8.88 8.32 1.97
C MET A 66 -9.56 8.74 3.27
N GLY A 67 -10.04 9.97 3.29
CA GLY A 67 -10.77 10.54 4.42
C GLY A 67 -10.65 12.06 4.48
N PRO A 68 -11.41 12.74 5.34
CA PRO A 68 -11.33 14.19 5.52
C PRO A 68 -9.92 14.69 5.86
N SER A 69 -9.69 16.00 5.71
CA SER A 69 -8.45 16.61 6.20
C SER A 69 -8.32 16.39 7.71
N GLY A 70 -7.12 16.05 8.17
CA GLY A 70 -6.86 15.79 9.60
C GLY A 70 -7.32 14.41 10.10
N SER A 71 -7.88 13.52 9.26
CA SER A 71 -8.34 12.19 9.69
C SER A 71 -7.24 11.19 10.05
N GLY A 72 -5.95 11.53 9.86
CA GLY A 72 -4.83 10.65 10.20
C GLY A 72 -4.22 9.86 9.04
N LYS A 73 -4.62 10.09 7.78
CA LYS A 73 -4.14 9.32 6.60
C LYS A 73 -2.64 9.28 6.44
N SER A 74 -1.98 10.45 6.41
CA SER A 74 -0.52 10.52 6.27
C SER A 74 0.18 9.92 7.49
N THR A 75 -0.38 10.10 8.70
CA THR A 75 0.13 9.46 9.91
C THR A 75 0.04 7.93 9.81
N LEU A 76 -1.10 7.39 9.35
CA LEU A 76 -1.25 5.95 9.14
C LEU A 76 -0.21 5.45 8.15
N MET A 77 -0.10 6.10 6.98
CA MET A 77 0.88 5.73 5.96
C MET A 77 2.32 5.79 6.50
N HIS A 78 2.68 6.84 7.25
CA HIS A 78 4.02 6.98 7.82
C HIS A 78 4.32 5.87 8.85
N CYS A 79 3.35 5.49 9.68
CA CYS A 79 3.50 4.36 10.60
C CYS A 79 3.66 3.03 9.84
N LEU A 80 2.82 2.77 8.82
CA LEU A 80 2.90 1.57 7.99
C LEU A 80 4.24 1.45 7.25
N ALA A 81 4.81 2.58 6.84
CA ALA A 81 6.09 2.65 6.14
C ALA A 81 7.33 2.68 7.08
N GLY A 82 7.12 2.69 8.39
CA GLY A 82 8.20 2.84 9.38
C GLY A 82 8.91 4.20 9.32
N LEU A 83 8.22 5.24 8.83
CA LEU A 83 8.72 6.64 8.83
C LEU A 83 8.39 7.34 10.16
N ASP A 84 7.33 6.89 10.85
CA ASP A 84 6.97 7.36 12.18
C ASP A 84 6.69 6.16 13.09
N THR A 85 6.94 6.31 14.38
CA THR A 85 6.73 5.25 15.37
C THR A 85 5.37 5.46 16.03
N PRO A 86 4.45 4.46 16.01
CA PRO A 86 3.20 4.53 16.73
C PRO A 86 3.45 4.53 18.25
N ASP A 87 2.52 5.11 19.02
CA ASP A 87 2.59 5.11 20.49
C ASP A 87 2.23 3.73 21.06
N ALA A 88 1.33 2.99 20.37
CA ALA A 88 1.00 1.61 20.68
C ALA A 88 0.52 0.87 19.40
N GLY A 89 0.43 -0.45 19.51
CA GLY A 89 0.08 -1.33 18.41
C GLY A 89 1.30 -1.86 17.68
N THR A 90 1.04 -2.63 16.61
CA THR A 90 2.11 -3.28 15.82
C THR A 90 1.90 -3.05 14.33
N VAL A 91 3.01 -2.92 13.61
CA VAL A 91 3.06 -2.93 12.13
C VAL A 91 3.93 -4.09 11.70
N THR A 92 3.42 -4.88 10.76
CA THR A 92 4.13 -5.99 10.14
C THR A 92 4.24 -5.72 8.63
N LEU A 93 5.43 -5.85 8.07
CA LEU A 93 5.71 -5.76 6.64
C LEU A 93 6.09 -7.18 6.16
N GLY A 94 5.19 -7.82 5.41
CA GLY A 94 5.32 -9.22 5.06
C GLY A 94 5.39 -10.10 6.31
N ASP A 95 6.55 -10.67 6.55
CA ASP A 95 6.88 -11.55 7.70
C ASP A 95 7.56 -10.84 8.87
N THR A 96 7.86 -9.55 8.73
CA THR A 96 8.71 -8.80 9.67
C THR A 96 7.90 -7.77 10.46
N VAL A 97 7.87 -7.90 11.79
CA VAL A 97 7.34 -6.86 12.67
C VAL A 97 8.35 -5.70 12.69
N ILE A 98 7.92 -4.54 12.19
CA ILE A 98 8.78 -3.35 12.11
C ILE A 98 8.64 -2.42 13.33
N THR A 99 7.58 -2.56 14.11
CA THR A 99 7.39 -1.80 15.36
C THR A 99 8.41 -2.23 16.39
N GLY A 100 9.11 -1.28 16.98
CA GLY A 100 10.12 -1.55 18.01
C GLY A 100 11.51 -1.91 17.47
N LEU A 101 11.70 -1.92 16.14
CA LEU A 101 13.03 -2.04 15.55
C LEU A 101 13.89 -0.80 15.88
N SER A 102 15.20 -0.98 15.91
CA SER A 102 16.15 0.14 15.98
C SER A 102 16.08 1.01 14.72
N ASP A 103 16.49 2.28 14.83
CA ASP A 103 16.57 3.19 13.66
C ASP A 103 17.45 2.61 12.52
N ALA A 104 18.51 1.90 12.88
CA ALA A 104 19.39 1.25 11.93
C ALA A 104 18.68 0.09 11.19
N ASP A 105 17.87 -0.70 11.90
CA ASP A 105 17.11 -1.80 11.31
C ASP A 105 15.93 -1.28 10.47
N LEU A 106 15.20 -0.26 10.96
CA LEU A 106 14.17 0.44 10.19
C LEU A 106 14.74 1.04 8.90
N THR A 107 15.95 1.61 8.97
CA THR A 107 16.62 2.14 7.77
C THR A 107 16.91 1.04 6.75
N ARG A 108 17.34 -0.15 7.19
CA ARG A 108 17.53 -1.31 6.29
C ARG A 108 16.19 -1.77 5.69
N VAL A 109 15.14 -1.91 6.51
CA VAL A 109 13.81 -2.29 6.01
C VAL A 109 13.31 -1.30 4.97
N ARG A 110 13.35 0.00 5.25
CA ARG A 110 12.93 1.04 4.29
C ARG A 110 13.72 0.99 3.00
N ARG A 111 15.04 0.84 3.08
CA ARG A 111 15.94 0.78 1.92
C ARG A 111 15.67 -0.42 1.02
N ASP A 112 15.41 -1.58 1.63
CA ASP A 112 15.38 -2.85 0.90
C ASP A 112 13.96 -3.31 0.54
N ARG A 113 12.94 -2.89 1.30
CA ARG A 113 11.57 -3.42 1.20
C ARG A 113 10.49 -2.38 0.94
N VAL A 114 10.82 -1.07 0.94
CA VAL A 114 9.85 0.01 0.81
C VAL A 114 10.25 0.97 -0.30
N GLY A 115 9.33 1.24 -1.22
CA GLY A 115 9.44 2.31 -2.21
C GLY A 115 8.59 3.51 -1.80
N PHE A 116 9.02 4.72 -2.17
CA PHE A 116 8.26 5.95 -1.92
C PHE A 116 8.08 6.79 -3.17
N VAL A 117 6.85 7.27 -3.37
CA VAL A 117 6.47 8.25 -4.40
C VAL A 117 5.76 9.39 -3.71
N PHE A 118 6.34 10.60 -3.74
CA PHE A 118 5.82 11.79 -3.05
C PHE A 118 5.21 12.78 -4.04
N GLN A 119 4.32 13.63 -3.56
CA GLN A 119 3.73 14.73 -4.31
C GLN A 119 4.78 15.69 -4.88
N ALA A 120 5.82 16.00 -4.13
CA ALA A 120 6.90 16.92 -4.52
C ALA A 120 8.04 16.23 -5.30
N PHE A 121 7.84 14.99 -5.80
CA PHE A 121 8.80 14.15 -6.54
C PHE A 121 10.04 13.79 -5.73
N ASN A 122 10.58 14.67 -4.93
CA ASN A 122 11.78 14.52 -4.09
C ASN A 122 12.99 13.98 -4.87
N LEU A 123 13.20 14.51 -6.07
CA LEU A 123 14.39 14.25 -6.87
C LEU A 123 15.55 15.14 -6.41
N VAL A 124 16.76 14.59 -6.43
CA VAL A 124 17.98 15.36 -6.16
C VAL A 124 18.30 16.22 -7.39
N PRO A 125 18.26 17.56 -7.29
CA PRO A 125 18.28 18.47 -8.45
C PRO A 125 19.58 18.43 -9.25
N THR A 126 20.68 18.05 -8.62
CA THR A 126 22.02 17.97 -9.22
C THR A 126 22.28 16.67 -9.97
N LEU A 127 21.46 15.63 -9.73
CA LEU A 127 21.55 14.33 -10.36
C LEU A 127 20.69 14.26 -11.62
N THR A 128 21.12 13.43 -12.58
CA THR A 128 20.31 13.09 -13.76
C THR A 128 19.11 12.21 -13.38
N ALA A 129 18.19 11.96 -14.30
CA ALA A 129 17.08 11.04 -14.12
C ALA A 129 17.59 9.63 -13.78
N GLU A 130 18.55 9.11 -14.55
CA GLU A 130 19.17 7.78 -14.26
C GLU A 130 19.79 7.74 -12.87
N GLN A 131 20.58 8.76 -12.51
CA GLN A 131 21.21 8.82 -11.19
C GLN A 131 20.19 8.90 -10.05
N ASN A 132 19.07 9.63 -10.24
CA ASN A 132 17.97 9.64 -9.26
C ASN A 132 17.30 8.26 -9.13
N ILE A 133 17.12 7.55 -10.26
CA ILE A 133 16.51 6.21 -10.26
C ILE A 133 17.39 5.22 -9.51
N VAL A 134 18.68 5.19 -9.77
CA VAL A 134 19.61 4.22 -9.17
C VAL A 134 20.07 4.59 -7.76
N LEU A 135 19.82 5.83 -7.32
CA LEU A 135 20.30 6.36 -6.04
C LEU A 135 20.07 5.43 -4.82
N PRO A 136 18.91 4.81 -4.63
CA PRO A 136 18.68 3.91 -3.48
C PRO A 136 19.64 2.73 -3.47
N LEU A 137 19.97 2.17 -4.63
CA LEU A 137 20.91 1.05 -4.76
C LEU A 137 22.35 1.51 -4.52
N GLU A 138 22.74 2.66 -5.05
CA GLU A 138 24.06 3.25 -4.81
C GLU A 138 24.31 3.52 -3.32
N LEU A 139 23.33 4.09 -2.63
CA LEU A 139 23.37 4.30 -1.17
C LEU A 139 23.45 2.98 -0.39
N ALA A 140 22.96 1.90 -0.97
CA ALA A 140 23.08 0.54 -0.42
C ALA A 140 24.40 -0.15 -0.77
N GLY A 141 25.28 0.49 -1.56
CA GLY A 141 26.51 -0.14 -2.09
C GLY A 141 26.21 -1.25 -3.10
N ARG A 142 25.06 -1.21 -3.78
CA ARG A 142 24.60 -2.23 -4.73
C ARG A 142 24.55 -1.64 -6.14
N SER A 143 24.83 -2.48 -7.14
CA SER A 143 24.67 -2.11 -8.55
C SER A 143 23.25 -2.49 -9.02
N PRO A 144 22.64 -1.69 -9.91
CA PRO A 144 21.35 -2.04 -10.50
C PRO A 144 21.48 -3.27 -11.42
N ASP A 145 20.45 -4.11 -11.41
CA ASP A 145 20.21 -5.08 -12.47
C ASP A 145 19.87 -4.28 -13.76
N ARG A 146 20.75 -4.37 -14.76
CA ARG A 146 20.61 -3.58 -15.98
C ARG A 146 19.38 -3.94 -16.78
N ALA A 147 19.05 -5.20 -16.89
CA ALA A 147 17.85 -5.64 -17.61
C ALA A 147 16.57 -5.10 -16.94
N TRP A 148 16.53 -5.14 -15.60
CA TRP A 148 15.41 -4.61 -14.84
C TRP A 148 15.32 -3.08 -14.92
N LEU A 149 16.44 -2.38 -14.89
CA LEU A 149 16.47 -0.92 -15.09
C LEU A 149 15.91 -0.54 -16.48
N GLU A 150 16.36 -1.22 -17.54
CA GLU A 150 15.88 -1.00 -18.90
C GLU A 150 14.39 -1.30 -19.05
N GLU A 151 13.89 -2.36 -18.43
CA GLU A 151 12.47 -2.71 -18.40
C GLU A 151 11.62 -1.61 -17.74
N ILE A 152 12.00 -1.16 -16.54
CA ILE A 152 11.29 -0.08 -15.83
C ILE A 152 11.33 1.22 -16.63
N VAL A 153 12.49 1.61 -17.10
CA VAL A 153 12.69 2.84 -17.87
C VAL A 153 11.85 2.83 -19.14
N GLY A 154 11.82 1.70 -19.85
CA GLY A 154 10.99 1.51 -21.05
C GLY A 154 9.51 1.57 -20.73
N ALA A 155 9.05 0.85 -19.69
CA ALA A 155 7.64 0.82 -19.27
C ALA A 155 7.12 2.21 -18.84
N LEU A 156 8.01 3.05 -18.30
CA LEU A 156 7.70 4.41 -17.85
C LEU A 156 7.94 5.50 -18.92
N GLY A 157 8.42 5.12 -20.12
CA GLY A 157 8.69 6.05 -21.22
C GLY A 157 9.77 7.08 -20.90
N LEU A 158 10.85 6.65 -20.23
CA LEU A 158 11.96 7.49 -19.79
C LEU A 158 13.27 7.30 -20.58
N SER A 159 13.29 6.41 -21.59
CA SER A 159 14.51 6.01 -22.31
C SER A 159 15.31 7.20 -22.85
N ASP A 160 14.61 8.21 -23.40
CA ASP A 160 15.23 9.41 -23.98
C ASP A 160 15.43 10.54 -22.96
N ARG A 161 15.23 10.27 -21.67
CA ARG A 161 15.26 11.28 -20.58
C ARG A 161 16.29 10.99 -19.51
N LEU A 162 16.98 9.87 -19.57
CA LEU A 162 17.90 9.40 -18.52
C LEU A 162 19.03 10.38 -18.19
N THR A 163 19.51 11.12 -19.17
CA THR A 163 20.59 12.13 -19.01
C THR A 163 20.11 13.50 -18.54
N HIS A 164 18.79 13.75 -18.57
CA HIS A 164 18.22 15.01 -18.17
C HIS A 164 18.21 15.17 -16.64
N ARG A 165 18.36 16.40 -16.17
CA ARG A 165 18.20 16.77 -14.76
C ARG A 165 16.75 17.17 -14.46
N PRO A 166 16.31 17.17 -13.19
CA PRO A 166 14.93 17.47 -12.83
C PRO A 166 14.37 18.77 -13.44
N HIS A 167 15.15 19.84 -13.50
CA HIS A 167 14.72 21.12 -14.08
C HIS A 167 14.52 21.09 -15.61
N GLU A 168 15.01 20.06 -16.30
CA GLU A 168 14.84 19.83 -17.73
C GLU A 168 13.67 18.90 -18.05
N LEU A 169 12.98 18.40 -17.00
CA LEU A 169 11.88 17.45 -17.10
C LEU A 169 10.54 18.12 -16.75
N SER A 170 9.47 17.74 -17.46
CA SER A 170 8.12 18.11 -17.04
C SER A 170 7.75 17.49 -15.70
N GLY A 171 6.74 18.01 -15.00
CA GLY A 171 6.27 17.45 -13.73
C GLY A 171 5.92 15.96 -13.84
N GLY A 172 5.24 15.57 -14.91
CA GLY A 172 4.91 14.15 -15.16
C GLY A 172 6.13 13.28 -15.41
N GLN A 173 7.16 13.81 -16.11
CA GLN A 173 8.42 13.09 -16.29
C GLN A 173 9.18 12.96 -14.97
N GLN A 174 9.21 14.00 -14.13
CA GLN A 174 9.79 13.93 -12.80
C GLN A 174 9.09 12.89 -11.93
N GLN A 175 7.76 12.84 -11.98
CA GLN A 175 7.00 11.83 -11.24
C GLN A 175 7.27 10.41 -11.73
N ARG A 176 7.39 10.20 -13.05
CA ARG A 176 7.79 8.90 -13.60
C ARG A 176 9.19 8.48 -13.15
N VAL A 177 10.13 9.44 -13.04
CA VAL A 177 11.46 9.18 -12.45
C VAL A 177 11.33 8.76 -10.98
N ALA A 178 10.47 9.42 -10.19
CA ALA A 178 10.21 9.04 -8.80
C ALA A 178 9.58 7.65 -8.69
N VAL A 179 8.65 7.29 -9.59
CA VAL A 179 8.07 5.94 -9.67
C VAL A 179 9.14 4.91 -10.05
N ALA A 180 9.98 5.19 -11.06
CA ALA A 180 11.09 4.31 -11.45
C ALA A 180 12.05 4.06 -10.28
N ARG A 181 12.43 5.11 -9.56
CA ARG A 181 13.25 5.03 -8.35
C ARG A 181 12.63 4.13 -7.28
N ALA A 182 11.32 4.26 -7.07
CA ALA A 182 10.59 3.47 -6.08
C ALA A 182 10.52 1.98 -6.46
N LEU A 183 10.40 1.64 -7.74
CA LEU A 183 10.27 0.27 -8.24
C LEU A 183 11.60 -0.45 -8.44
N LEU A 184 12.71 0.29 -8.64
CA LEU A 184 14.00 -0.30 -9.01
C LEU A 184 14.54 -1.27 -7.96
N THR A 185 14.30 -1.02 -6.68
CA THR A 185 14.73 -1.88 -5.58
C THR A 185 13.93 -3.16 -5.45
N ARG A 186 12.86 -3.35 -6.25
CA ARG A 186 11.86 -4.44 -6.12
C ARG A 186 11.31 -4.52 -4.70
N PRO A 187 10.71 -3.43 -4.19
CA PRO A 187 10.22 -3.39 -2.82
C PRO A 187 9.00 -4.29 -2.63
N ASP A 188 8.73 -4.71 -1.39
CA ASP A 188 7.50 -5.43 -1.06
C ASP A 188 6.27 -4.55 -1.21
N VAL A 189 6.42 -3.24 -0.94
CA VAL A 189 5.35 -2.24 -1.02
C VAL A 189 5.87 -0.88 -1.48
N VAL A 190 5.10 -0.21 -2.33
CA VAL A 190 5.29 1.19 -2.72
C VAL A 190 4.24 2.05 -2.04
N PHE A 191 4.69 3.04 -1.29
CA PHE A 191 3.83 4.07 -0.68
C PHE A 191 3.81 5.33 -1.56
N GLY A 192 2.62 5.80 -1.89
CA GLY A 192 2.36 7.05 -2.61
C GLY A 192 1.68 8.08 -1.71
N ASP A 193 2.34 9.19 -1.44
CA ASP A 193 1.73 10.31 -0.72
C ASP A 193 1.32 11.38 -1.72
N GLU A 194 0.02 11.44 -2.04
CA GLU A 194 -0.55 12.35 -3.04
C GLU A 194 0.22 12.34 -4.38
N PRO A 195 0.49 11.17 -4.99
CA PRO A 195 1.46 11.06 -6.09
C PRO A 195 1.07 11.82 -7.35
N THR A 196 -0.15 12.35 -7.42
CA THR A 196 -0.66 13.15 -8.55
C THR A 196 -1.01 14.57 -8.17
N GLY A 197 -0.83 14.97 -6.91
CA GLY A 197 -1.30 16.24 -6.39
C GLY A 197 -0.68 17.51 -7.04
N ASN A 198 0.51 17.39 -7.66
CA ASN A 198 1.18 18.48 -8.37
C ASN A 198 1.10 18.34 -9.90
N LEU A 199 0.24 17.46 -10.42
CA LEU A 199 0.12 17.19 -11.85
C LEU A 199 -1.24 17.68 -12.38
N ASP A 200 -1.28 18.02 -13.65
CA ASP A 200 -2.55 18.19 -14.36
C ASP A 200 -3.29 16.84 -14.47
N THR A 201 -4.58 16.91 -14.74
CA THR A 201 -5.47 15.73 -14.75
C THR A 201 -5.01 14.63 -15.72
N ALA A 202 -4.54 15.02 -16.92
CA ALA A 202 -4.12 14.03 -17.94
C ALA A 202 -2.82 13.34 -17.51
N THR A 203 -1.83 14.10 -17.08
CA THR A 203 -0.56 13.59 -16.58
C THR A 203 -0.75 12.75 -15.31
N GLY A 204 -1.64 13.18 -14.40
CA GLY A 204 -2.00 12.43 -13.20
C GLY A 204 -2.60 11.06 -13.55
N ALA A 205 -3.52 11.01 -14.51
CA ALA A 205 -4.12 9.75 -14.98
C ALA A 205 -3.08 8.79 -15.57
N GLU A 206 -2.08 9.31 -16.30
CA GLU A 206 -0.97 8.50 -16.81
C GLU A 206 -0.15 7.88 -15.67
N VAL A 207 0.22 8.67 -14.63
CA VAL A 207 0.97 8.18 -13.47
C VAL A 207 0.18 7.12 -12.70
N LEU A 208 -1.12 7.33 -12.47
CA LEU A 208 -2.00 6.32 -11.84
C LEU A 208 -2.07 5.05 -12.68
N GLY A 209 -2.16 5.19 -14.01
CA GLY A 209 -2.10 4.07 -14.94
C GLY A 209 -0.79 3.27 -14.83
N LEU A 210 0.35 3.93 -14.60
CA LEU A 210 1.64 3.29 -14.37
C LEU A 210 1.65 2.48 -13.06
N LEU A 211 1.17 3.07 -11.94
CA LEU A 211 1.06 2.37 -10.66
C LEU A 211 0.13 1.16 -10.75
N ARG A 212 -0.98 1.30 -11.46
CA ARG A 212 -1.93 0.19 -11.69
C ARG A 212 -1.33 -0.93 -12.54
N ARG A 213 -0.52 -0.60 -13.56
CA ARG A 213 0.22 -1.60 -14.33
C ARG A 213 1.28 -2.30 -13.48
N ALA A 214 2.06 -1.56 -12.66
CA ALA A 214 3.01 -2.15 -11.75
C ALA A 214 2.36 -3.19 -10.82
N THR A 215 1.14 -2.90 -10.34
CA THR A 215 0.38 -3.85 -9.53
C THR A 215 -0.05 -5.07 -10.33
N ARG A 216 -0.63 -4.89 -11.53
CA ARG A 216 -1.24 -5.98 -12.30
C ARG A 216 -0.24 -6.86 -13.05
N GLU A 217 0.82 -6.25 -13.58
CA GLU A 217 1.78 -6.92 -14.46
C GLU A 217 3.04 -7.37 -13.70
N MET A 218 3.44 -6.61 -12.66
CA MET A 218 4.65 -6.90 -11.87
C MET A 218 4.34 -7.46 -10.48
N GLY A 219 3.04 -7.59 -10.10
CA GLY A 219 2.63 -8.06 -8.78
C GLY A 219 2.99 -7.11 -7.63
N GLN A 220 3.27 -5.82 -7.93
CA GLN A 220 3.69 -4.84 -6.95
C GLN A 220 2.53 -4.45 -6.02
N THR A 221 2.77 -4.43 -4.72
CA THR A 221 1.82 -3.86 -3.77
C THR A 221 1.95 -2.34 -3.75
N VAL A 222 0.83 -1.62 -3.87
CA VAL A 222 0.79 -0.15 -3.82
C VAL A 222 -0.18 0.32 -2.75
N ILE A 223 0.26 1.24 -1.90
CA ILE A 223 -0.58 1.97 -0.94
C ILE A 223 -0.48 3.45 -1.28
N MET A 224 -1.61 4.08 -1.55
CA MET A 224 -1.68 5.50 -1.93
C MET A 224 -2.55 6.28 -0.96
N VAL A 225 -2.03 7.36 -0.42
CA VAL A 225 -2.86 8.38 0.24
C VAL A 225 -3.27 9.41 -0.79
N THR A 226 -4.54 9.72 -0.85
CA THR A 226 -5.07 10.79 -1.72
C THR A 226 -6.35 11.39 -1.15
N HIS A 227 -6.66 12.61 -1.53
CA HIS A 227 -7.95 13.26 -1.28
C HIS A 227 -8.83 13.31 -2.54
N ASP A 228 -8.30 12.90 -3.70
CA ASP A 228 -9.02 12.92 -4.98
C ASP A 228 -9.77 11.58 -5.21
N PRO A 229 -11.12 11.60 -5.28
CA PRO A 229 -11.93 10.42 -5.56
C PRO A 229 -11.61 9.75 -6.91
N VAL A 230 -11.19 10.54 -7.91
CA VAL A 230 -10.83 10.02 -9.24
C VAL A 230 -9.54 9.23 -9.16
N ALA A 231 -8.54 9.76 -8.44
CA ALA A 231 -7.29 9.04 -8.18
C ALA A 231 -7.54 7.74 -7.40
N ALA A 232 -8.37 7.79 -6.36
CA ALA A 232 -8.70 6.63 -5.53
C ALA A 232 -9.47 5.53 -6.30
N ALA A 233 -10.29 5.89 -7.27
CA ALA A 233 -10.98 4.94 -8.14
C ALA A 233 -10.02 4.10 -9.03
N SER A 234 -8.74 4.49 -9.11
CA SER A 234 -7.71 3.68 -9.78
C SER A 234 -7.24 2.49 -8.94
N ALA A 235 -7.55 2.47 -7.63
CA ALA A 235 -7.19 1.38 -6.73
C ALA A 235 -8.17 0.19 -6.83
N ASP A 236 -7.75 -0.98 -6.35
CA ASP A 236 -8.63 -2.15 -6.21
C ASP A 236 -9.53 -2.03 -4.96
N ARG A 237 -9.03 -1.31 -3.93
CA ARG A 237 -9.71 -1.09 -2.65
C ARG A 237 -9.44 0.32 -2.14
N VAL A 238 -10.44 0.95 -1.54
CA VAL A 238 -10.32 2.21 -0.78
C VAL A 238 -10.60 1.93 0.68
N VAL A 239 -9.66 2.32 1.54
CA VAL A 239 -9.80 2.34 3.00
C VAL A 239 -10.15 3.76 3.42
N LEU A 240 -11.22 3.92 4.17
CA LEU A 240 -11.74 5.21 4.61
C LEU A 240 -11.38 5.45 6.07
N LEU A 241 -10.74 6.57 6.33
CA LEU A 241 -10.31 6.99 7.67
C LEU A 241 -11.07 8.24 8.09
N ALA A 242 -11.62 8.25 9.30
CA ALA A 242 -12.25 9.41 9.92
C ALA A 242 -11.83 9.48 11.40
N ASP A 243 -11.49 10.67 11.90
CA ASP A 243 -11.15 10.94 13.30
C ASP A 243 -10.12 9.96 13.90
N GLY A 244 -9.15 9.53 13.07
CA GLY A 244 -8.09 8.61 13.48
C GLY A 244 -8.48 7.14 13.56
N ALA A 245 -9.67 6.76 13.09
CA ALA A 245 -10.17 5.38 13.08
C ALA A 245 -10.61 4.95 11.67
N LEU A 246 -10.66 3.64 11.43
CA LEU A 246 -11.28 3.11 10.21
C LEU A 246 -12.78 3.38 10.23
N ALA A 247 -13.30 3.96 9.14
CA ALA A 247 -14.70 4.31 8.98
C ALA A 247 -15.42 3.43 7.96
N GLY A 248 -14.69 2.70 7.13
CA GLY A 248 -15.25 1.78 6.15
C GLY A 248 -14.28 1.45 5.03
N GLU A 249 -14.74 0.64 4.09
CA GLU A 249 -13.97 0.19 2.93
C GLU A 249 -14.85 0.08 1.69
N LEU A 250 -14.24 0.35 0.52
CA LEU A 250 -14.87 0.17 -0.77
C LEU A 250 -14.01 -0.75 -1.63
N HIS A 251 -14.59 -1.84 -2.12
CA HIS A 251 -13.97 -2.72 -3.10
C HIS A 251 -14.44 -2.35 -4.51
N ALA A 252 -13.54 -2.46 -5.50
CA ALA A 252 -13.77 -2.04 -6.87
C ALA A 252 -14.43 -0.64 -6.93
N PRO A 253 -13.76 0.39 -6.36
CA PRO A 253 -14.36 1.71 -6.19
C PRO A 253 -14.61 2.40 -7.54
N THR A 254 -15.67 3.22 -7.61
CA THR A 254 -15.84 4.25 -8.65
C THR A 254 -15.68 5.62 -8.02
N ALA A 255 -15.34 6.63 -8.80
CA ALA A 255 -15.16 7.99 -8.29
C ALA A 255 -16.43 8.52 -7.59
N GLU A 256 -17.61 8.21 -8.13
CA GLU A 256 -18.89 8.59 -7.57
C GLU A 256 -19.11 7.95 -6.19
N ARG A 257 -18.91 6.63 -6.07
CA ARG A 257 -19.07 5.91 -4.79
C ARG A 257 -18.08 6.41 -3.73
N VAL A 258 -16.87 6.74 -4.13
CA VAL A 258 -15.86 7.30 -3.23
C VAL A 258 -16.28 8.69 -2.77
N ALA A 259 -16.74 9.55 -3.69
CA ALA A 259 -17.23 10.90 -3.35
C ALA A 259 -18.45 10.87 -2.42
N GLU A 260 -19.40 9.96 -2.67
CA GLU A 260 -20.57 9.74 -1.81
C GLU A 260 -20.15 9.31 -0.39
N ALA A 261 -19.24 8.35 -0.28
CA ALA A 261 -18.72 7.86 1.00
C ALA A 261 -18.02 8.98 1.79
N LEU A 262 -17.16 9.78 1.13
CA LEU A 262 -16.51 10.93 1.77
C LEU A 262 -17.51 11.98 2.26
N THR A 263 -18.55 12.26 1.47
CA THR A 263 -19.62 13.19 1.85
C THR A 263 -20.39 12.63 3.06
N GLY A 264 -20.68 11.34 3.08
CA GLY A 264 -21.31 10.65 4.22
C GLY A 264 -20.49 10.79 5.50
N LEU A 265 -19.17 10.57 5.42
CA LEU A 265 -18.26 10.73 6.57
C LEU A 265 -18.24 12.16 7.11
N GLN A 266 -18.22 13.18 6.24
CA GLN A 266 -18.28 14.58 6.67
C GLN A 266 -19.59 14.94 7.36
N GLN A 267 -20.67 14.21 7.08
CA GLN A 267 -21.99 14.38 7.70
C GLN A 267 -22.21 13.47 8.93
N GLY A 268 -21.16 12.74 9.37
CA GLY A 268 -21.23 11.82 10.51
C GLY A 268 -22.07 10.56 10.26
N ARG A 269 -22.26 10.17 8.99
CA ARG A 269 -22.98 8.94 8.62
C ARG A 269 -21.99 7.77 8.58
N ALA A 270 -22.39 6.63 9.12
CA ALA A 270 -21.66 5.37 8.91
C ALA A 270 -21.77 4.95 7.43
N ILE A 271 -20.72 4.32 6.89
CA ILE A 271 -20.62 3.83 5.51
C ILE A 271 -20.91 2.32 5.50
#